data_dec3c562c4235a4e3e964558109fc9c4
#
_entry.id   dec3c562c4235a4e3e964558109fc9c4
#
_cell.length_a   1.000
_cell.length_b   1.000
_cell.length_c   1.000
_cell.angle_alpha   90.00
_cell.angle_beta   90.00
_cell.angle_gamma   90.00
#
_symmetry.space_group_name_H-M   'P 1'
#
loop_
_entity.id
_entity.type
_entity.pdbx_description
1 polymer ?
#
loop_
_entity_poly.entity_id
_entity_poly.type
_entity_poly.pdbx_seq_one_letter_code
_entity_poly.pdbx_strand_id
1 'polypeptide(L)'
;VAIDLDQDGLIDLVVSESRGYLNYYRNIGTPSEAIFDQGQRLYLDGDVLHNPWRVMPALFQLEGEDFTRMISKEADGTFYLYTNGKADLLTFSKQGPLLMESGQHVTDNGYGRTRMATVDWHGDGRHDLILGTHGHRLVVEGDRYHLETVGGGGEGAGLIRFENIGTNSVPLYKLPQEVKVGGEVLRRGMGHAVNPSFTNWFGDVGNDLVLGTEDGRVYLYRRQLLS
;
A
#
# COMPACT_ATOMS: atom_id res chain seq x y z
N VAL A 1 -5.89 7.06 -1.10
CA VAL A 1 -6.56 5.75 -1.22
C VAL A 1 -8.04 6.00 -1.41
N ALA A 2 -8.66 5.31 -2.37
CA ALA A 2 -10.10 5.28 -2.57
C ALA A 2 -10.63 4.00 -1.88
N ILE A 3 -11.59 4.14 -0.97
CA ILE A 3 -12.12 3.05 -0.14
C ILE A 3 -13.49 3.47 0.41
N ASP A 4 -14.41 2.56 0.53
CA ASP A 4 -15.69 2.77 1.23
C ASP A 4 -15.45 2.58 2.75
N LEU A 5 -14.99 3.66 3.42
CA LEU A 5 -14.51 3.54 4.81
C LEU A 5 -15.65 3.32 5.81
N ASP A 6 -16.81 3.94 5.59
CA ASP A 6 -17.97 3.85 6.47
C ASP A 6 -18.99 2.77 6.03
N GLN A 7 -18.69 2.07 4.94
CA GLN A 7 -19.49 0.96 4.39
C GLN A 7 -20.92 1.36 4.03
N ASP A 8 -21.08 2.57 3.49
CA ASP A 8 -22.37 3.06 2.99
C ASP A 8 -22.61 2.74 1.51
N GLY A 9 -21.65 2.11 0.84
CA GLY A 9 -21.69 1.74 -0.58
C GLY A 9 -21.11 2.80 -1.52
N LEU A 10 -20.59 3.92 -0.99
CA LEU A 10 -19.96 4.97 -1.75
C LEU A 10 -18.44 4.95 -1.51
N ILE A 11 -17.68 5.24 -2.55
CA ILE A 11 -16.21 5.30 -2.42
C ILE A 11 -15.80 6.66 -1.85
N ASP A 12 -15.17 6.63 -0.70
CA ASP A 12 -14.56 7.75 0.00
C ASP A 12 -13.10 7.98 -0.41
N LEU A 13 -12.47 9.01 0.15
CA LEU A 13 -11.05 9.26 -0.01
C LEU A 13 -10.33 9.33 1.35
N VAL A 14 -9.23 8.60 1.47
CA VAL A 14 -8.21 8.83 2.50
C VAL A 14 -6.99 9.46 1.82
N VAL A 15 -6.70 10.70 2.18
CA VAL A 15 -5.65 11.52 1.58
C VAL A 15 -4.50 11.70 2.56
N SER A 16 -3.31 11.28 2.14
CA SER A 16 -2.05 11.51 2.87
C SER A 16 -1.44 12.84 2.40
N GLU A 17 -1.20 13.75 3.33
CA GLU A 17 -0.52 15.01 3.02
C GLU A 17 1.01 14.91 3.21
N SER A 18 1.75 15.89 2.66
CA SER A 18 3.22 15.84 2.64
C SER A 18 3.86 15.83 4.04
N ARG A 19 3.17 16.35 5.06
CA ARG A 19 3.63 16.33 6.46
C ARG A 19 3.35 15.03 7.19
N GLY A 20 2.64 14.07 6.56
CA GLY A 20 2.37 12.75 7.13
C GLY A 20 1.00 12.60 7.77
N TYR A 21 0.17 13.63 7.82
CA TYR A 21 -1.20 13.49 8.31
C TYR A 21 -2.11 12.84 7.28
N LEU A 22 -3.09 12.07 7.75
CA LEU A 22 -4.14 11.49 6.92
C LEU A 22 -5.47 12.16 7.19
N ASN A 23 -6.19 12.47 6.11
CA ASN A 23 -7.52 13.05 6.15
C ASN A 23 -8.50 12.12 5.45
N TYR A 24 -9.61 11.87 6.08
CA TYR A 24 -10.77 11.19 5.54
C TYR A 24 -11.73 12.21 4.95
N TYR A 25 -12.18 11.98 3.73
CA TYR A 25 -13.19 12.74 3.03
C TYR A 25 -14.32 11.80 2.66
N ARG A 26 -15.44 11.91 3.39
CA ARG A 26 -16.63 11.11 3.11
C ARG A 26 -17.28 11.52 1.80
N ASN A 27 -17.68 10.55 1.01
CA ASN A 27 -18.50 10.79 -0.18
C ASN A 27 -19.98 10.90 0.23
N ILE A 28 -20.56 12.09 0.11
CA ILE A 28 -21.97 12.38 0.39
C ILE A 28 -22.80 12.54 -0.90
N GLY A 29 -22.22 12.18 -2.03
CA GLY A 29 -22.84 12.26 -3.35
C GLY A 29 -23.50 10.95 -3.76
N THR A 30 -23.18 10.50 -4.98
CA THR A 30 -23.69 9.25 -5.55
C THR A 30 -22.54 8.44 -6.16
N PRO A 31 -22.73 7.16 -6.54
CA PRO A 31 -21.69 6.38 -7.21
C PRO A 31 -21.18 6.97 -8.52
N SER A 32 -22.00 7.76 -9.23
CA SER A 32 -21.65 8.40 -10.50
C SER A 32 -21.23 9.86 -10.38
N GLU A 33 -21.55 10.51 -9.25
CA GLU A 33 -21.22 11.92 -9.00
C GLU A 33 -20.79 12.06 -7.53
N ALA A 34 -19.49 11.89 -7.28
CA ALA A 34 -18.92 11.97 -5.95
C ALA A 34 -18.89 13.43 -5.46
N ILE A 35 -19.39 13.67 -4.27
CA ILE A 35 -19.31 14.95 -3.56
C ILE A 35 -18.69 14.64 -2.20
N PHE A 36 -17.53 15.25 -1.93
CA PHE A 36 -16.81 14.98 -0.68
C PHE A 36 -17.11 16.04 0.38
N ASP A 37 -17.37 15.55 1.60
CA ASP A 37 -17.56 16.39 2.77
C ASP A 37 -16.22 16.98 3.25
N GLN A 38 -16.26 17.84 4.27
CA GLN A 38 -15.06 18.40 4.89
C GLN A 38 -14.15 17.30 5.43
N GLY A 39 -12.85 17.41 5.15
CA GLY A 39 -11.85 16.45 5.60
C GLY A 39 -11.74 16.38 7.13
N GLN A 40 -11.69 15.16 7.65
CA GLN A 40 -11.51 14.85 9.06
C GLN A 40 -10.18 14.12 9.26
N ARG A 41 -9.47 14.40 10.37
CA ARG A 41 -8.22 13.73 10.70
C ARG A 41 -8.49 12.27 11.09
N LEU A 42 -7.54 11.40 10.72
CA LEU A 42 -7.45 10.06 11.31
C LEU A 42 -6.60 10.10 12.58
N TYR A 43 -6.91 9.17 13.48
CA TYR A 43 -6.28 9.06 14.80
C TYR A 43 -5.64 7.69 14.97
N LEU A 44 -4.64 7.59 15.84
CA LEU A 44 -4.01 6.37 16.30
C LEU A 44 -4.04 6.33 17.82
N ASP A 45 -4.79 5.38 18.39
CA ASP A 45 -4.94 5.19 19.84
C ASP A 45 -5.31 6.50 20.59
N GLY A 46 -6.06 7.40 19.93
CA GLY A 46 -6.54 8.67 20.46
C GLY A 46 -5.70 9.89 20.11
N ASP A 47 -4.48 9.73 19.62
CA ASP A 47 -3.65 10.80 19.10
C ASP A 47 -3.85 11.00 17.60
N VAL A 48 -3.58 12.19 17.07
CA VAL A 48 -3.67 12.42 15.61
C VAL A 48 -2.66 11.54 14.90
N LEU A 49 -3.15 10.71 13.97
CA LEU A 49 -2.29 9.81 13.19
C LEU A 49 -1.32 10.62 12.33
N HIS A 50 -0.04 10.35 12.51
CA HIS A 50 1.05 11.03 11.84
C HIS A 50 2.08 10.02 11.32
N ASN A 51 2.09 9.79 10.02
CA ASN A 51 3.08 8.96 9.35
C ASN A 51 4.39 9.73 9.13
N PRO A 52 5.51 9.03 8.90
CA PRO A 52 6.72 9.65 8.39
C PRO A 52 6.48 10.41 7.08
N TRP A 53 7.38 11.31 6.76
CA TRP A 53 7.28 12.22 5.63
C TRP A 53 6.92 11.53 4.30
N ARG A 54 5.81 11.97 3.70
CA ARG A 54 5.29 11.52 2.41
C ARG A 54 5.03 10.01 2.29
N VAL A 55 4.79 9.33 3.39
CA VAL A 55 4.34 7.94 3.37
C VAL A 55 2.87 7.89 2.96
N MET A 56 2.54 6.99 2.04
CA MET A 56 1.17 6.66 1.68
C MET A 56 0.87 5.24 2.14
N PRO A 57 0.04 5.06 3.18
CA PRO A 57 -0.33 3.75 3.68
C PRO A 57 -1.20 2.98 2.68
N ALA A 58 -1.22 1.66 2.82
CA ALA A 58 -2.26 0.83 2.22
C ALA A 58 -3.45 0.72 3.17
N LEU A 59 -4.67 0.89 2.65
CA LEU A 59 -5.91 0.62 3.38
C LEU A 59 -6.68 -0.45 2.60
N PHE A 60 -7.26 -1.41 3.31
CA PHE A 60 -8.09 -2.44 2.71
C PHE A 60 -9.12 -3.00 3.68
N GLN A 61 -10.20 -3.49 3.11
CA GLN A 61 -11.30 -4.16 3.80
C GLN A 61 -11.49 -5.53 3.19
N LEU A 62 -11.98 -6.48 3.96
CA LEU A 62 -12.38 -7.79 3.48
C LEU A 62 -13.88 -7.89 3.50
N GLU A 63 -14.43 -8.65 2.55
CA GLU A 63 -15.85 -8.88 2.46
C GLU A 63 -16.41 -9.51 3.76
N GLY A 64 -17.51 -8.94 4.27
CA GLY A 64 -18.17 -9.39 5.49
C GLY A 64 -17.54 -8.91 6.80
N GLU A 65 -16.47 -8.12 6.75
CA GLU A 65 -15.89 -7.49 7.94
C GLU A 65 -16.36 -6.04 8.08
N ASP A 66 -16.49 -5.59 9.33
CA ASP A 66 -16.97 -4.24 9.69
C ASP A 66 -15.85 -3.32 10.17
N PHE A 67 -14.62 -3.59 9.76
CA PHE A 67 -13.44 -2.79 10.08
C PHE A 67 -12.47 -2.70 8.89
N THR A 68 -11.62 -1.68 8.93
CA THR A 68 -10.59 -1.44 7.91
C THR A 68 -9.22 -1.76 8.48
N ARG A 69 -8.39 -2.41 7.67
CA ARG A 69 -6.97 -2.59 7.93
C ARG A 69 -6.18 -1.47 7.26
N MET A 70 -5.16 -1.04 7.95
CA MET A 70 -4.15 -0.13 7.39
C MET A 70 -2.77 -0.73 7.61
N ILE A 71 -1.95 -0.74 6.57
CA ILE A 71 -0.51 -0.99 6.69
C ILE A 71 0.19 0.35 6.51
N SER A 72 0.96 0.74 7.52
CA SER A 72 1.79 1.92 7.48
C SER A 72 3.12 1.64 8.17
N LYS A 73 4.03 2.60 8.14
CA LYS A 73 5.34 2.47 8.76
C LYS A 73 5.60 3.51 9.83
N GLU A 74 6.43 3.15 10.78
CA GLU A 74 6.98 4.03 11.79
C GLU A 74 8.24 4.75 11.31
N ALA A 75 8.75 5.66 12.14
CA ALA A 75 9.91 6.48 11.81
C ALA A 75 11.21 5.67 11.62
N ASP A 76 11.32 4.49 12.24
CA ASP A 76 12.44 3.55 12.09
C ASP A 76 12.39 2.73 10.78
N GLY A 77 11.32 2.91 9.99
CA GLY A 77 11.11 2.17 8.74
C GLY A 77 10.40 0.85 8.89
N THR A 78 10.07 0.41 10.11
CA THR A 78 9.32 -0.84 10.35
C THR A 78 7.84 -0.66 9.98
N PHE A 79 7.28 -1.66 9.30
CA PHE A 79 5.86 -1.65 8.93
C PHE A 79 5.01 -2.31 10.00
N TYR A 80 3.83 -1.73 10.23
CA TYR A 80 2.85 -2.20 11.21
C TYR A 80 1.48 -2.37 10.58
N LEU A 81 0.71 -3.33 11.13
CA LEU A 81 -0.72 -3.46 10.89
C LEU A 81 -1.47 -2.63 11.92
N TYR A 82 -2.48 -1.91 11.44
CA TYR A 82 -3.44 -1.15 12.23
C TYR A 82 -4.85 -1.54 11.81
N THR A 83 -5.80 -1.47 12.73
CA THR A 83 -7.22 -1.67 12.44
C THR A 83 -8.05 -0.58 13.11
N ASN A 84 -9.14 -0.18 12.48
CA ASN A 84 -10.19 0.60 13.11
C ASN A 84 -11.39 -0.32 13.41
N GLY A 85 -12.48 0.23 13.92
CA GLY A 85 -13.74 -0.48 14.11
C GLY A 85 -14.91 0.37 13.67
N LYS A 86 -16.04 -0.26 13.38
CA LYS A 86 -17.27 0.42 12.93
C LYS A 86 -17.79 1.48 13.88
N ALA A 87 -17.56 1.31 15.19
CA ALA A 87 -17.99 2.27 16.20
C ALA A 87 -17.16 3.57 16.18
N ASP A 88 -15.91 3.50 15.71
CA ASP A 88 -15.02 4.65 15.53
C ASP A 88 -14.16 4.44 14.30
N LEU A 89 -14.67 4.90 13.16
CA LEU A 89 -14.03 4.74 11.84
C LEU A 89 -12.74 5.53 11.72
N LEU A 90 -12.59 6.61 12.48
CA LEU A 90 -11.48 7.53 12.34
C LEU A 90 -10.28 7.17 13.22
N THR A 91 -10.47 6.31 14.23
CA THR A 91 -9.39 5.90 15.14
C THR A 91 -8.91 4.50 14.83
N PHE A 92 -7.65 4.39 14.45
CA PHE A 92 -6.96 3.12 14.27
C PHE A 92 -6.21 2.73 15.55
N SER A 93 -6.08 1.44 15.77
CA SER A 93 -5.26 0.87 16.85
C SER A 93 -4.15 0.00 16.27
N LYS A 94 -2.96 0.09 16.86
CA LYS A 94 -1.79 -0.68 16.43
C LYS A 94 -1.94 -2.15 16.83
N GLN A 95 -1.81 -3.06 15.86
CA GLN A 95 -1.93 -4.50 16.08
C GLN A 95 -0.57 -5.17 16.32
N GLY A 96 0.45 -4.77 15.58
CA GLY A 96 1.80 -5.30 15.70
C GLY A 96 2.65 -5.05 14.46
N PRO A 97 3.97 -5.30 14.55
CA PRO A 97 4.86 -5.19 13.41
C PRO A 97 4.58 -6.32 12.40
N LEU A 98 4.79 -6.02 11.13
CA LEU A 98 4.78 -7.03 10.08
C LEU A 98 6.07 -7.84 10.13
N LEU A 99 5.93 -9.16 10.09
CA LEU A 99 7.04 -10.10 10.19
C LEU A 99 7.22 -10.88 8.90
N MET A 100 8.47 -11.23 8.63
CA MET A 100 8.84 -12.23 7.65
C MET A 100 8.92 -13.62 8.30
N GLU A 101 8.86 -14.68 7.51
CA GLU A 101 9.02 -16.06 7.98
C GLU A 101 10.37 -16.30 8.68
N SER A 102 11.40 -15.50 8.39
CA SER A 102 12.68 -15.49 9.08
C SER A 102 12.64 -14.88 10.50
N GLY A 103 11.51 -14.29 10.90
CA GLY A 103 11.34 -13.53 12.14
C GLY A 103 11.82 -12.08 12.08
N GLN A 104 12.32 -11.62 10.93
CA GLN A 104 12.69 -10.22 10.73
C GLN A 104 11.45 -9.34 10.52
N HIS A 105 11.54 -8.07 10.92
CA HIS A 105 10.51 -7.09 10.58
C HIS A 105 10.54 -6.76 9.09
N VAL A 106 9.35 -6.57 8.51
CA VAL A 106 9.24 -5.96 7.19
C VAL A 106 9.61 -4.48 7.33
N THR A 107 10.56 -4.02 6.52
CA THR A 107 11.11 -2.66 6.57
C THR A 107 11.50 -2.17 5.19
N ASP A 108 11.54 -0.85 5.00
CA ASP A 108 12.14 -0.20 3.83
C ASP A 108 13.47 0.49 4.14
N ASN A 109 14.12 0.11 5.25
CA ASN A 109 15.38 0.69 5.74
C ASN A 109 15.29 2.21 6.06
N GLY A 110 14.07 2.70 6.40
CA GLY A 110 13.86 4.08 6.84
C GLY A 110 13.75 5.11 5.72
N TYR A 111 13.69 4.69 4.45
CA TYR A 111 13.48 5.62 3.33
C TYR A 111 12.10 6.30 3.45
N GLY A 112 12.05 7.59 3.16
CA GLY A 112 10.79 8.35 3.05
C GLY A 112 10.06 8.08 1.73
N ARG A 113 8.86 8.67 1.56
CA ARG A 113 8.04 8.60 0.33
C ARG A 113 7.56 7.19 -0.04
N THR A 114 7.49 6.26 0.91
CA THR A 114 7.01 4.90 0.67
C THR A 114 5.57 4.93 0.20
N ARG A 115 5.28 4.21 -0.87
CA ARG A 115 3.95 4.02 -1.43
C ARG A 115 3.55 2.58 -1.26
N MET A 116 2.42 2.33 -0.62
CA MET A 116 1.97 0.99 -0.32
C MET A 116 0.62 0.71 -0.96
N ALA A 117 0.44 -0.52 -1.40
CA ALA A 117 -0.84 -1.08 -1.77
C ALA A 117 -0.91 -2.52 -1.27
N THR A 118 -2.11 -3.05 -1.13
CA THR A 118 -2.35 -4.48 -0.91
C THR A 118 -3.18 -5.05 -2.03
N VAL A 119 -2.99 -6.30 -2.33
CA VAL A 119 -3.75 -7.01 -3.34
C VAL A 119 -3.75 -8.50 -3.04
N ASP A 120 -4.88 -9.16 -3.25
CA ASP A 120 -4.93 -10.62 -3.34
C ASP A 120 -4.28 -11.04 -4.67
N TRP A 121 -2.95 -11.25 -4.60
CA TRP A 121 -2.14 -11.52 -5.79
C TRP A 121 -2.42 -12.90 -6.39
N HIS A 122 -2.74 -13.87 -5.57
CA HIS A 122 -2.93 -15.25 -5.98
C HIS A 122 -4.40 -15.67 -6.10
N GLY A 123 -5.37 -14.84 -5.69
CA GLY A 123 -6.79 -15.18 -5.64
C GLY A 123 -7.13 -16.16 -4.51
N ASP A 124 -6.33 -16.17 -3.44
CA ASP A 124 -6.46 -17.09 -2.31
C ASP A 124 -7.05 -16.42 -1.05
N GLY A 125 -7.50 -15.16 -1.19
CA GLY A 125 -8.10 -14.35 -0.13
C GLY A 125 -7.07 -13.69 0.79
N ARG A 126 -5.77 -13.93 0.63
CA ARG A 126 -4.72 -13.27 1.39
C ARG A 126 -4.17 -12.09 0.61
N HIS A 127 -4.06 -10.95 1.30
CA HIS A 127 -3.52 -9.75 0.71
C HIS A 127 -2.00 -9.70 0.86
N ASP A 128 -1.32 -9.64 -0.27
CA ASP A 128 0.11 -9.35 -0.37
C ASP A 128 0.35 -7.85 -0.18
N LEU A 129 1.54 -7.49 0.30
CA LEU A 129 1.97 -6.09 0.39
C LEU A 129 2.83 -5.73 -0.81
N ILE A 130 2.48 -4.62 -1.46
CA ILE A 130 3.23 -4.07 -2.59
C ILE A 130 3.82 -2.73 -2.19
N LEU A 131 5.14 -2.59 -2.35
CA LEU A 131 5.85 -1.35 -2.11
C LEU A 131 6.32 -0.70 -3.41
N GLY A 132 5.98 0.56 -3.60
CA GLY A 132 6.60 1.42 -4.61
C GLY A 132 7.96 1.90 -4.12
N THR A 133 9.00 1.63 -4.90
CA THR A 133 10.38 2.02 -4.56
C THR A 133 10.76 3.39 -5.11
N HIS A 134 11.89 3.89 -4.63
CA HIS A 134 12.52 5.14 -5.07
C HIS A 134 13.81 4.85 -5.83
N GLY A 135 13.79 4.36 -7.05
CA GLY A 135 15.02 4.04 -7.76
C GLY A 135 15.95 3.13 -6.96
N HIS A 136 15.38 2.31 -6.08
CA HIS A 136 16.08 1.29 -5.34
C HIS A 136 15.84 -0.06 -5.98
N ARG A 137 16.83 -0.92 -5.93
CA ARG A 137 16.70 -2.33 -6.27
C ARG A 137 16.62 -3.17 -5.00
N LEU A 138 15.97 -4.29 -5.11
CA LEU A 138 15.94 -5.31 -4.08
C LEU A 138 17.23 -6.13 -4.14
N VAL A 139 17.90 -6.28 -2.99
CA VAL A 139 19.01 -7.21 -2.80
C VAL A 139 18.59 -8.23 -1.76
N VAL A 140 18.70 -9.50 -2.09
CA VAL A 140 18.37 -10.62 -1.20
C VAL A 140 19.64 -11.42 -0.94
N GLU A 141 19.99 -11.60 0.35
CA GLU A 141 21.17 -12.31 0.82
C GLU A 141 20.76 -13.34 1.88
N GLY A 142 20.70 -14.61 1.50
CA GLY A 142 20.23 -15.67 2.37
C GLY A 142 18.75 -15.48 2.75
N ASP A 143 18.47 -15.32 4.03
CA ASP A 143 17.14 -15.09 4.62
C ASP A 143 16.84 -13.60 4.88
N ARG A 144 17.68 -12.70 4.37
CA ARG A 144 17.59 -11.24 4.56
C ARG A 144 17.44 -10.52 3.24
N TYR A 145 16.91 -9.31 3.32
CA TYR A 145 16.88 -8.38 2.19
C TYR A 145 17.23 -6.96 2.65
N HIS A 146 17.64 -6.16 1.70
CA HIS A 146 17.73 -4.71 1.85
C HIS A 146 17.45 -4.03 0.50
N LEU A 147 17.17 -2.73 0.58
CA LEU A 147 17.01 -1.89 -0.60
C LEU A 147 18.30 -1.14 -0.84
N GLU A 148 18.85 -1.25 -2.05
CA GLU A 148 20.08 -0.57 -2.44
C GLU A 148 19.76 0.56 -3.41
N THR A 149 20.31 1.75 -3.16
CA THR A 149 20.15 2.89 -4.06
C THR A 149 20.87 2.60 -5.37
N VAL A 150 20.13 2.60 -6.47
CA VAL A 150 20.74 2.56 -7.80
C VAL A 150 21.22 3.95 -8.16
N GLY A 151 22.52 4.12 -8.26
CA GLY A 151 23.15 5.42 -8.50
C GLY A 151 22.67 6.06 -9.80
N GLY A 152 22.34 7.36 -9.75
CA GLY A 152 22.12 8.17 -10.93
C GLY A 152 20.69 8.31 -11.45
N GLY A 153 19.67 7.73 -10.81
CA GLY A 153 18.25 7.95 -11.18
C GLY A 153 17.81 7.45 -12.57
N GLY A 154 18.68 6.75 -13.30
CA GLY A 154 18.44 6.40 -14.70
C GLY A 154 17.57 5.17 -14.95
N GLU A 155 17.41 4.29 -13.97
CA GLU A 155 16.66 3.05 -14.16
C GLU A 155 15.16 3.14 -13.79
N GLY A 156 14.72 4.25 -13.22
CA GLY A 156 13.35 4.42 -12.74
C GLY A 156 13.10 3.74 -11.40
N ALA A 157 11.87 3.88 -10.89
CA ALA A 157 11.39 3.22 -9.68
C ALA A 157 10.61 1.96 -10.05
N GLY A 158 10.55 0.99 -9.13
CA GLY A 158 9.88 -0.30 -9.33
C GLY A 158 8.91 -0.63 -8.22
N LEU A 159 8.41 -1.85 -8.27
CA LEU A 159 7.56 -2.41 -7.24
C LEU A 159 8.22 -3.65 -6.62
N ILE A 160 8.06 -3.78 -5.31
CA ILE A 160 8.48 -4.95 -4.54
C ILE A 160 7.24 -5.57 -3.93
N ARG A 161 7.08 -6.88 -4.09
CA ARG A 161 5.99 -7.68 -3.53
C ARG A 161 6.48 -8.51 -2.36
N PHE A 162 5.77 -8.45 -1.26
CA PHE A 162 5.87 -9.34 -0.11
C PHE A 162 4.67 -10.27 -0.12
N GLU A 163 4.88 -11.56 -0.38
CA GLU A 163 3.83 -12.57 -0.39
C GLU A 163 3.40 -12.92 1.03
N ASN A 164 2.12 -12.77 1.33
CA ASN A 164 1.55 -13.11 2.63
C ASN A 164 1.23 -14.60 2.71
N ILE A 165 1.96 -15.33 3.54
CA ILE A 165 1.74 -16.75 3.85
C ILE A 165 1.01 -16.98 5.18
N GLY A 166 0.74 -15.89 5.92
CA GLY A 166 -0.06 -15.92 7.14
C GLY A 166 -1.55 -15.71 6.88
N THR A 167 -2.17 -14.85 7.66
CA THR A 167 -3.56 -14.41 7.45
C THR A 167 -3.60 -12.89 7.29
N ASN A 168 -4.74 -12.32 6.90
CA ASN A 168 -4.88 -10.87 6.81
C ASN A 168 -4.89 -10.17 8.19
N SER A 169 -5.16 -10.91 9.27
CA SER A 169 -5.13 -10.39 10.65
C SER A 169 -3.78 -10.61 11.34
N VAL A 170 -3.03 -11.63 10.93
CA VAL A 170 -1.67 -11.92 11.39
C VAL A 170 -0.81 -12.22 10.15
N PRO A 171 -0.44 -11.17 9.40
CA PRO A 171 0.36 -11.35 8.20
C PRO A 171 1.76 -11.90 8.53
N LEU A 172 2.22 -12.82 7.69
CA LEU A 172 3.57 -13.36 7.72
C LEU A 172 4.07 -13.41 6.28
N TYR A 173 5.20 -12.79 6.01
CA TYR A 173 5.65 -12.57 4.66
C TYR A 173 6.87 -13.42 4.30
N LYS A 174 6.89 -13.91 3.06
CA LYS A 174 8.12 -14.45 2.45
C LYS A 174 9.10 -13.34 2.14
N LEU A 175 10.34 -13.74 1.80
CA LEU A 175 11.31 -12.84 1.20
C LEU A 175 10.70 -12.12 0.00
N PRO A 176 10.89 -10.79 -0.09
CA PRO A 176 10.27 -10.01 -1.15
C PRO A 176 10.83 -10.33 -2.53
N GLN A 177 10.07 -9.99 -3.55
CA GLN A 177 10.45 -10.14 -4.94
C GLN A 177 10.15 -8.85 -5.70
N GLU A 178 10.97 -8.53 -6.70
CA GLU A 178 10.65 -7.45 -7.62
C GLU A 178 9.51 -7.86 -8.56
N VAL A 179 8.53 -6.99 -8.72
CA VAL A 179 7.42 -7.21 -9.65
C VAL A 179 7.93 -7.10 -11.08
N LYS A 180 7.53 -8.04 -11.92
CA LYS A 180 7.88 -8.09 -13.34
C LYS A 180 6.65 -7.89 -14.22
N VAL A 181 6.87 -7.41 -15.42
CA VAL A 181 5.86 -7.30 -16.49
C VAL A 181 6.40 -8.01 -17.73
N GLY A 182 5.70 -9.05 -18.17
CA GLY A 182 6.16 -9.85 -19.31
C GLY A 182 7.52 -10.50 -19.08
N GLY A 183 7.89 -10.79 -17.83
CA GLY A 183 9.17 -11.41 -17.45
C GLY A 183 10.29 -10.41 -17.12
N GLU A 184 10.14 -9.13 -17.46
CA GLU A 184 11.13 -8.09 -17.19
C GLU A 184 10.79 -7.32 -15.89
N VAL A 185 11.81 -6.95 -15.11
CA VAL A 185 11.60 -6.16 -13.87
C VAL A 185 10.95 -4.83 -14.22
N LEU A 186 9.83 -4.54 -13.53
CA LEU A 186 9.09 -3.29 -13.74
C LEU A 186 9.89 -2.09 -13.21
N ARG A 187 10.30 -1.21 -14.12
CA ARG A 187 10.93 0.07 -13.82
C ARG A 187 10.24 1.18 -14.60
N ARG A 188 9.80 2.26 -13.92
CA ARG A 188 9.12 3.40 -14.54
C ARG A 188 9.48 4.71 -13.86
N GLY A 189 9.21 5.81 -14.55
CA GLY A 189 9.50 7.15 -14.05
C GLY A 189 10.99 7.48 -14.00
N MET A 190 11.34 8.48 -13.21
CA MET A 190 12.70 9.06 -13.15
C MET A 190 13.47 8.72 -11.87
N GLY A 191 13.00 7.73 -11.09
CA GLY A 191 13.65 7.27 -9.87
C GLY A 191 13.09 7.85 -8.57
N HIS A 192 12.02 8.67 -8.62
CA HIS A 192 11.19 8.96 -7.45
C HIS A 192 10.15 7.85 -7.27
N ALA A 193 9.34 7.91 -6.23
CA ALA A 193 8.38 6.86 -5.93
C ALA A 193 7.35 6.63 -7.03
N VAL A 194 7.06 5.38 -7.34
CA VAL A 194 5.89 4.96 -8.11
C VAL A 194 4.75 4.62 -7.16
N ASN A 195 3.52 4.89 -7.58
CA ASN A 195 2.32 4.72 -6.76
C ASN A 195 1.45 3.58 -7.32
N PRO A 196 1.49 2.37 -6.73
CA PRO A 196 0.67 1.25 -7.16
C PRO A 196 -0.78 1.38 -6.67
N SER A 197 -1.73 1.00 -7.50
CA SER A 197 -3.12 0.76 -7.14
C SER A 197 -3.61 -0.45 -7.93
N PHE A 198 -4.47 -1.25 -7.33
CA PHE A 198 -5.00 -2.45 -7.95
C PHE A 198 -6.52 -2.38 -8.05
N THR A 199 -7.04 -2.71 -9.22
CA THR A 199 -8.48 -2.73 -9.49
C THR A 199 -8.78 -3.63 -10.67
N ASN A 200 -9.98 -4.16 -10.76
CA ASN A 200 -10.42 -4.91 -11.94
C ASN A 200 -10.80 -3.94 -13.07
N TRP A 201 -9.78 -3.42 -13.76
CA TRP A 201 -9.94 -2.43 -14.82
C TRP A 201 -10.50 -3.01 -16.11
N PHE A 202 -10.02 -4.18 -16.50
CA PHE A 202 -10.40 -4.80 -17.77
C PHE A 202 -11.59 -5.77 -17.65
N GLY A 203 -12.12 -6.02 -16.43
CA GLY A 203 -13.19 -6.98 -16.20
C GLY A 203 -12.76 -8.45 -16.26
N ASP A 204 -11.46 -8.70 -16.33
CA ASP A 204 -10.87 -10.04 -16.31
C ASP A 204 -10.79 -10.60 -14.88
N VAL A 205 -10.32 -11.84 -14.74
CA VAL A 205 -10.05 -12.43 -13.42
C VAL A 205 -8.79 -11.80 -12.82
N GLY A 206 -8.90 -11.30 -11.58
CA GLY A 206 -7.82 -10.67 -10.82
C GLY A 206 -7.81 -9.15 -10.91
N ASN A 207 -6.88 -8.55 -10.18
CA ASN A 207 -6.74 -7.10 -10.10
C ASN A 207 -5.59 -6.62 -10.99
N ASP A 208 -5.91 -5.74 -11.93
CA ASP A 208 -4.94 -5.07 -12.79
C ASP A 208 -4.17 -4.01 -12.00
N LEU A 209 -2.94 -3.73 -12.41
CA LEU A 209 -2.12 -2.70 -11.82
C LEU A 209 -2.30 -1.36 -12.55
N VAL A 210 -2.71 -0.35 -11.80
CA VAL A 210 -2.63 1.06 -12.21
C VAL A 210 -1.44 1.67 -11.50
N LEU A 211 -0.45 2.15 -12.25
CA LEU A 211 0.80 2.66 -11.73
C LEU A 211 0.99 4.14 -12.09
N GLY A 212 0.89 5.02 -11.09
CA GLY A 212 1.22 6.43 -11.25
C GLY A 212 2.71 6.68 -11.06
N THR A 213 3.27 7.59 -11.85
CA THR A 213 4.69 7.98 -11.78
C THR A 213 4.85 9.49 -11.63
N GLU A 214 5.98 9.93 -11.11
CA GLU A 214 6.28 11.34 -10.83
C GLU A 214 6.41 12.22 -12.09
N ASP A 215 6.61 11.61 -13.26
CA ASP A 215 6.64 12.30 -14.55
C ASP A 215 5.23 12.58 -15.14
N GLY A 216 4.20 12.33 -14.32
CA GLY A 216 2.79 12.60 -14.66
C GLY A 216 2.15 11.53 -15.55
N ARG A 217 2.80 10.39 -15.74
CA ARG A 217 2.24 9.27 -16.50
C ARG A 217 1.50 8.30 -15.60
N VAL A 218 0.49 7.65 -16.18
CA VAL A 218 -0.23 6.53 -15.59
C VAL A 218 -0.10 5.34 -16.53
N TYR A 219 0.37 4.23 -15.99
CA TYR A 219 0.51 2.98 -16.71
C TYR A 219 -0.54 1.99 -16.23
N LEU A 220 -1.05 1.19 -17.14
CA LEU A 220 -2.06 0.17 -16.86
C LEU A 220 -1.53 -1.19 -17.35
N TYR A 221 -1.46 -2.15 -16.43
CA TYR A 221 -0.98 -3.49 -16.72
C TYR A 221 -2.03 -4.52 -16.34
N ARG A 222 -2.33 -5.43 -17.28
CA ARG A 222 -3.21 -6.56 -17.01
C ARG A 222 -2.57 -7.50 -15.99
N ARG A 223 -3.38 -8.03 -15.08
CA ARG A 223 -2.92 -8.96 -14.04
C ARG A 223 -2.11 -10.14 -14.59
N GLN A 224 -2.53 -10.70 -15.71
CA GLN A 224 -1.87 -11.84 -16.36
C GLN A 224 -0.45 -11.57 -16.87
N LEU A 225 -0.03 -10.30 -17.00
CA LEU A 225 1.31 -9.91 -17.40
C LEU A 225 2.25 -9.71 -16.20
N LEU A 226 1.70 -9.72 -14.99
CA LEU A 226 2.45 -9.48 -13.75
C LEU A 226 2.95 -10.80 -13.14
N SER A 227 4.21 -10.80 -12.70
CA SER A 227 4.82 -11.92 -11.97
C SER A 227 5.80 -11.44 -10.89
#